data_8bee1312a1420aa7fbfbf4bb68615e3e
#
_entry.id   8bee1312a1420aa7fbfbf4bb68615e3e
#
_cell.length_a   1.000
_cell.length_b   1.000
_cell.length_c   1.000
_cell.angle_alpha   90.00
_cell.angle_beta   90.00
_cell.angle_gamma   90.00
#
_symmetry.space_group_name_H-M   'P 1'
#
loop_
_entity.id
_entity.type
_entity.pdbx_description
1 polymer ?
#
loop_
_entity_poly.entity_id
_entity_poly.type
_entity_poly.pdbx_seq_one_letter_code
_entity_poly.pdbx_strand_id
1 'polypeptide(L)'
;MLDQPKPSTPQPTIPKVDRAEIPDFNDLPGQVWPRNAQRQEDGVVTIAGVPLPEIAEEYGTPVFVDDEDDFRSRCRDMAQAFGGGEHVHYASKAVLTTTHAPWV
;
A
#
# COMPACT_ATOMS: atom_id res chain seq x y z
N MET A 1 -6.98 20.43 56.09
CA MET A 1 -7.56 20.76 54.81
C MET A 1 -7.56 19.50 53.94
N LEU A 2 -8.71 18.93 53.69
CA LEU A 2 -8.82 17.69 52.90
C LEU A 2 -8.63 18.03 51.41
N ASP A 3 -7.70 17.34 50.80
CA ASP A 3 -7.43 17.49 49.37
C ASP A 3 -8.66 17.01 48.57
N GLN A 4 -9.26 17.87 47.77
CA GLN A 4 -10.41 17.50 46.93
C GLN A 4 -9.90 16.65 45.76
N PRO A 5 -10.53 15.52 45.46
CA PRO A 5 -10.15 14.75 44.29
C PRO A 5 -10.29 15.59 43.02
N LYS A 6 -9.21 15.68 42.26
CA LYS A 6 -9.23 16.34 40.96
C LYS A 6 -10.30 15.65 40.07
N PRO A 7 -11.11 16.42 39.34
CA PRO A 7 -12.05 15.84 38.40
C PRO A 7 -11.27 14.99 37.39
N SER A 8 -11.65 13.73 37.22
CA SER A 8 -11.06 12.84 36.25
C SER A 8 -11.28 13.41 34.84
N THR A 9 -10.20 13.58 34.09
CA THR A 9 -10.30 13.95 32.67
C THR A 9 -11.11 12.87 31.96
N PRO A 10 -12.15 13.22 31.17
CA PRO A 10 -12.88 12.23 30.41
C PRO A 10 -11.93 11.45 29.51
N GLN A 11 -11.91 10.15 29.64
CA GLN A 11 -11.13 9.29 28.77
C GLN A 11 -11.73 9.35 27.35
N PRO A 12 -10.91 9.46 26.31
CA PRO A 12 -11.42 9.40 24.95
C PRO A 12 -12.12 8.06 24.72
N THR A 13 -13.38 8.13 24.32
CA THR A 13 -14.16 6.95 23.98
C THR A 13 -13.65 6.41 22.65
N ILE A 14 -13.02 5.24 22.67
CA ILE A 14 -12.65 4.56 21.43
C ILE A 14 -13.95 4.08 20.76
N PRO A 15 -14.24 4.50 19.52
CA PRO A 15 -15.42 4.02 18.81
C PRO A 15 -15.40 2.49 18.74
N LYS A 16 -16.49 1.85 19.07
CA LYS A 16 -16.65 0.41 18.81
C LYS A 16 -16.80 0.25 17.29
N VAL A 17 -15.80 -0.34 16.65
CA VAL A 17 -15.90 -0.73 15.23
C VAL A 17 -16.83 -1.95 15.15
N ASP A 18 -17.88 -1.85 14.33
CA ASP A 18 -18.73 -3.02 14.05
C ASP A 18 -17.89 -4.06 13.28
N ARG A 19 -17.99 -5.32 13.70
CA ARG A 19 -17.30 -6.42 13.02
C ARG A 19 -17.69 -6.56 11.55
N ALA A 20 -18.90 -6.14 11.18
CA ALA A 20 -19.37 -6.09 9.80
C ALA A 20 -18.66 -5.01 8.94
N GLU A 21 -18.03 -4.02 9.58
CA GLU A 21 -17.29 -2.93 8.92
C GLU A 21 -15.79 -3.22 8.81
N ILE A 22 -15.30 -4.33 9.36
CA ILE A 22 -13.90 -4.72 9.22
C ILE A 22 -13.70 -5.25 7.81
N PRO A 23 -12.82 -4.60 7.00
CA PRO A 23 -12.54 -5.07 5.65
C PRO A 23 -11.99 -6.51 5.68
N ASP A 24 -12.30 -7.29 4.66
CA ASP A 24 -11.68 -8.59 4.49
C ASP A 24 -10.18 -8.41 4.26
N PHE A 25 -9.38 -8.89 5.21
CA PHE A 25 -7.92 -8.79 5.13
C PHE A 25 -7.31 -9.62 3.98
N ASN A 26 -8.10 -10.48 3.34
CA ASN A 26 -7.68 -11.19 2.14
C ASN A 26 -7.91 -10.38 0.86
N ASP A 27 -8.64 -9.27 0.93
CA ASP A 27 -8.80 -8.37 -0.19
C ASP A 27 -7.46 -7.70 -0.54
N LEU A 28 -7.27 -7.48 -1.84
CA LEU A 28 -6.10 -6.80 -2.38
C LEU A 28 -6.53 -5.43 -2.96
N PRO A 29 -6.80 -4.42 -2.10
CA PRO A 29 -7.28 -3.13 -2.59
C PRO A 29 -6.23 -2.46 -3.48
N GLY A 30 -6.64 -2.07 -4.70
CA GLY A 30 -5.75 -1.55 -5.73
C GLY A 30 -5.10 -0.19 -5.43
N GLN A 31 -5.51 0.48 -4.34
CA GLN A 31 -4.83 1.68 -3.85
C GLN A 31 -3.59 1.36 -2.99
N VAL A 32 -3.47 0.13 -2.50
CA VAL A 32 -2.36 -0.33 -1.66
C VAL A 32 -1.52 -1.36 -2.41
N TRP A 33 -2.19 -2.30 -3.08
CA TRP A 33 -1.54 -3.34 -3.86
C TRP A 33 -1.32 -2.91 -5.32
N PRO A 34 -0.33 -3.48 -6.02
CA PRO A 34 -0.23 -3.33 -7.46
C PRO A 34 -1.53 -3.74 -8.16
N ARG A 35 -1.91 -3.04 -9.23
CA ARG A 35 -3.14 -3.35 -10.00
C ARG A 35 -3.12 -4.75 -10.60
N ASN A 36 -1.92 -5.28 -10.82
CA ASN A 36 -1.68 -6.63 -11.33
C ASN A 36 -1.59 -7.68 -10.21
N ALA A 37 -1.83 -7.31 -8.96
CA ALA A 37 -1.89 -8.28 -7.87
C ALA A 37 -3.21 -9.06 -7.94
N GLN A 38 -3.11 -10.38 -7.87
CA GLN A 38 -4.26 -11.28 -7.91
C GLN A 38 -4.09 -12.39 -6.88
N ARG A 39 -5.20 -12.77 -6.24
CA ARG A 39 -5.26 -13.96 -5.42
C ARG A 39 -5.81 -15.12 -6.24
N GLN A 40 -5.06 -16.18 -6.33
CA GLN A 40 -5.45 -17.39 -7.03
C GLN A 40 -6.45 -18.20 -6.19
N GLU A 41 -7.10 -19.20 -6.80
CA GLU A 41 -8.08 -20.06 -6.11
C GLU A 41 -7.46 -20.84 -4.94
N ASP A 42 -6.18 -21.18 -5.02
CA ASP A 42 -5.41 -21.83 -3.96
C ASP A 42 -4.93 -20.86 -2.85
N GLY A 43 -5.28 -19.58 -2.96
CA GLY A 43 -4.91 -18.53 -2.00
C GLY A 43 -3.55 -17.89 -2.28
N VAL A 44 -2.75 -18.39 -3.23
CA VAL A 44 -1.47 -17.78 -3.60
C VAL A 44 -1.68 -16.42 -4.24
N VAL A 45 -0.90 -15.43 -3.81
CA VAL A 45 -0.90 -14.11 -4.43
C VAL A 45 0.13 -14.06 -5.54
N THR A 46 -0.28 -13.58 -6.70
CA THR A 46 0.60 -13.27 -7.83
C THR A 46 0.68 -11.78 -8.07
N ILE A 47 1.83 -11.31 -8.53
CA ILE A 47 2.03 -9.94 -9.04
C ILE A 47 2.54 -10.05 -10.47
N ALA A 48 1.84 -9.41 -11.41
CA ALA A 48 2.12 -9.53 -12.84
C ALA A 48 2.24 -10.99 -13.32
N GLY A 49 1.43 -11.89 -12.75
CA GLY A 49 1.42 -13.30 -13.05
C GLY A 49 2.51 -14.14 -12.37
N VAL A 50 3.40 -13.53 -11.60
CA VAL A 50 4.47 -14.22 -10.88
C VAL A 50 4.03 -14.53 -9.44
N PRO A 51 4.01 -15.80 -9.02
CA PRO A 51 3.66 -16.19 -7.65
C PRO A 51 4.67 -15.64 -6.64
N LEU A 52 4.19 -14.99 -5.57
CA LEU A 52 5.07 -14.47 -4.52
C LEU A 52 5.93 -15.53 -3.83
N PRO A 53 5.47 -16.79 -3.60
CA PRO A 53 6.32 -17.83 -3.05
C PRO A 53 7.53 -18.17 -3.93
N GLU A 54 7.40 -18.11 -5.25
CA GLU A 54 8.53 -18.36 -6.18
C GLU A 54 9.58 -17.26 -6.06
N ILE A 55 9.15 -16.00 -5.94
CA ILE A 55 10.06 -14.87 -5.70
C ILE A 55 10.79 -15.04 -4.37
N ALA A 56 10.08 -15.45 -3.32
CA ALA A 56 10.68 -15.69 -2.01
C ALA A 56 11.69 -16.85 -2.02
N GLU A 57 11.41 -17.89 -2.79
CA GLU A 57 12.33 -19.03 -2.95
C GLU A 57 13.60 -18.64 -3.70
N GLU A 58 13.47 -17.86 -4.78
CA GLU A 58 14.59 -17.46 -5.63
C GLU A 58 15.48 -16.40 -4.96
N TYR A 59 14.87 -15.39 -4.34
CA TYR A 59 15.59 -14.21 -3.81
C TYR A 59 15.70 -14.18 -2.29
N GLY A 60 15.00 -15.06 -1.58
CA GLY A 60 14.92 -15.04 -0.12
C GLY A 60 13.95 -13.98 0.40
N THR A 61 13.80 -13.94 1.73
CA THR A 61 12.99 -12.96 2.43
C THR A 61 13.78 -12.32 3.58
N PRO A 62 13.53 -11.05 3.94
CA PRO A 62 12.55 -10.14 3.34
C PRO A 62 12.94 -9.69 1.92
N VAL A 63 11.94 -9.43 1.06
CA VAL A 63 12.14 -8.97 -0.32
C VAL A 63 11.07 -7.94 -0.68
N PHE A 64 11.49 -6.87 -1.37
CA PHE A 64 10.58 -5.90 -1.97
C PHE A 64 10.28 -6.33 -3.40
N VAL A 65 9.01 -6.22 -3.78
CA VAL A 65 8.54 -6.59 -5.12
C VAL A 65 7.86 -5.36 -5.72
N ASP A 66 8.40 -4.87 -6.82
CA ASP A 66 7.87 -3.72 -7.55
C ASP A 66 7.44 -4.17 -8.94
N ASP A 67 6.23 -3.76 -9.35
CA ASP A 67 5.71 -3.99 -10.69
C ASP A 67 5.92 -2.75 -11.56
N GLU A 68 6.76 -2.86 -12.58
CA GLU A 68 7.08 -1.76 -13.49
C GLU A 68 5.83 -1.24 -14.21
N ASP A 69 4.97 -2.14 -14.70
CA ASP A 69 3.78 -1.74 -15.43
C ASP A 69 2.78 -1.00 -14.54
N ASP A 70 2.59 -1.45 -13.30
CA ASP A 70 1.77 -0.74 -12.32
C ASP A 70 2.36 0.63 -11.99
N PHE A 71 3.65 0.70 -11.70
CA PHE A 71 4.34 1.95 -11.39
C PHE A 71 4.18 2.96 -12.53
N ARG A 72 4.51 2.56 -13.76
CA ARG A 72 4.37 3.41 -14.94
C ARG A 72 2.92 3.82 -15.22
N SER A 73 1.96 2.91 -14.98
CA SER A 73 0.54 3.24 -15.15
C SER A 73 0.07 4.32 -14.19
N ARG A 74 0.53 4.28 -12.94
CA ARG A 74 0.21 5.30 -11.94
C ARG A 74 0.84 6.64 -12.26
N CYS A 75 2.07 6.64 -12.76
CA CYS A 75 2.71 7.87 -13.26
C CYS A 75 1.91 8.49 -14.41
N ARG A 76 1.48 7.68 -15.39
CA ARG A 76 0.63 8.16 -16.50
C ARG A 76 -0.70 8.71 -16.04
N ASP A 77 -1.38 8.02 -15.13
CA ASP A 77 -2.67 8.48 -14.58
C ASP A 77 -2.52 9.82 -13.88
N MET A 78 -1.46 9.98 -13.09
CA MET A 78 -1.18 11.23 -12.39
C MET A 78 -0.87 12.36 -13.39
N ALA A 79 -0.01 12.10 -14.37
CA ALA A 79 0.30 13.06 -15.43
C ALA A 79 -0.96 13.46 -16.19
N GLN A 80 -1.83 12.52 -16.55
CA GLN A 80 -3.08 12.79 -17.23
C GLN A 80 -4.04 13.64 -16.36
N ALA A 81 -4.14 13.32 -15.07
CA ALA A 81 -5.02 14.06 -14.16
C ALA A 81 -4.60 15.52 -13.96
N PHE A 82 -3.30 15.83 -14.05
CA PHE A 82 -2.76 17.18 -13.91
C PHE A 82 -2.40 17.87 -15.22
N GLY A 83 -2.74 17.27 -16.37
CA GLY A 83 -2.59 17.89 -17.70
C GLY A 83 -1.18 17.79 -18.29
N GLY A 84 -0.30 16.97 -17.72
CA GLY A 84 1.04 16.70 -18.26
C GLY A 84 2.03 16.29 -17.16
N GLY A 85 3.03 15.52 -17.54
CA GLY A 85 4.08 15.06 -16.62
C GLY A 85 4.90 16.20 -16.03
N GLU A 86 5.00 17.32 -16.74
CA GLU A 86 5.68 18.53 -16.28
C GLU A 86 5.04 19.18 -15.05
N HIS A 87 3.80 18.81 -14.74
CA HIS A 87 3.08 19.29 -13.56
C HIS A 87 3.16 18.33 -12.36
N VAL A 88 3.84 17.21 -12.52
CA VAL A 88 3.92 16.16 -11.49
C VAL A 88 5.35 15.95 -11.06
N HIS A 89 5.57 15.95 -9.75
CA HIS A 89 6.88 15.68 -9.15
C HIS A 89 6.83 14.44 -8.28
N TYR A 90 7.68 13.47 -8.58
CA TYR A 90 7.87 12.30 -7.74
C TYR A 90 8.86 12.61 -6.63
N ALA A 91 8.40 12.64 -5.38
CA ALA A 91 9.22 13.02 -4.23
C ALA A 91 10.33 12.01 -3.87
N SER A 92 10.29 10.81 -4.41
CA SER A 92 11.29 9.73 -4.26
C SER A 92 11.64 9.31 -2.82
N LYS A 93 10.81 9.67 -1.85
CA LYS A 93 11.08 9.36 -0.44
C LYS A 93 10.82 7.90 -0.08
N ALA A 94 9.84 7.27 -0.73
CA ALA A 94 9.49 5.89 -0.46
C ALA A 94 10.54 4.94 -1.05
N VAL A 95 10.85 5.12 -2.32
CA VAL A 95 11.86 4.33 -3.04
C VAL A 95 12.38 5.11 -4.24
N LEU A 96 13.67 5.08 -4.45
CA LEU A 96 14.31 5.47 -5.70
C LEU A 96 15.57 4.66 -5.88
N THR A 97 15.60 3.87 -6.93
CA THR A 97 16.80 3.15 -7.37
C THR A 97 17.14 3.53 -8.81
N THR A 98 18.29 3.12 -9.29
CA THR A 98 18.67 3.30 -10.69
C THR A 98 17.71 2.62 -11.66
N THR A 99 17.00 1.59 -11.20
CA THR A 99 15.96 0.91 -11.97
C THR A 99 14.67 1.75 -12.05
N HIS A 100 14.25 2.40 -10.95
CA HIS A 100 13.02 3.19 -10.92
C HIS A 100 13.15 4.54 -11.63
N ALA A 101 14.35 5.15 -11.63
CA ALA A 101 14.56 6.47 -12.19
C ALA A 101 14.08 6.62 -13.66
N PRO A 102 14.27 5.63 -14.56
CA PRO A 102 13.75 5.70 -15.92
C PRO A 102 12.23 5.47 -16.05
N TRP A 103 11.55 5.05 -14.97
CA TRP A 103 10.12 4.76 -15.00
C TRP A 103 9.24 5.98 -14.71
N VAL A 104 9.83 7.01 -14.13
CA VAL A 104 9.14 8.26 -13.74
C VAL A 104 8.92 9.19 -14.93
#